data_49849d4a6785a14f4482fc351f4d5831
#
_entry.id   49849d4a6785a14f4482fc351f4d5831
#
_cell.length_a   1.000
_cell.length_b   1.000
_cell.length_c   1.000
_cell.angle_alpha   90.00
_cell.angle_beta   90.00
_cell.angle_gamma   90.00
#
_symmetry.space_group_name_H-M   'P 1'
#
loop_
_entity.id
_entity.type
_entity.pdbx_description
1 polymer ?
#
loop_
_entity_poly.entity_id
_entity_poly.type
_entity_poly.pdbx_seq_one_letter_code
_entity_poly.pdbx_strand_id
1 'polypeptide(L)'
;MASNLTERLSRLVKTMRGQSRITEANVQDMLREVRMALLEADVALPVVKDFIARVKEKSLGAEVVSSLTPGQVLVSIVQKELSATMGEGVSDINLAAQPPAIILMAGLQGAGKTTTTAKLAKHLIEKRKKKVLTVSADVYRPAAIEQLKTVTAQAGAEWFPSDPSQKPRDIALAAIDYAKKHYFDVLLFDTAGRLAIDEVLMAEIKD
;
A
#
# COMPACT_ATOMS: atom_id res chain seq x y z
N MET A 1 11.36 -4.40 -7.10
CA MET A 1 11.22 -2.95 -6.89
C MET A 1 11.58 -2.53 -5.46
N ALA A 2 10.99 -3.08 -4.40
CA ALA A 2 11.33 -2.70 -3.01
C ALA A 2 12.81 -2.91 -2.62
N SER A 3 13.49 -3.92 -3.15
CA SER A 3 14.93 -4.16 -2.91
C SER A 3 15.81 -3.01 -3.42
N ASN A 4 15.47 -2.41 -4.56
CA ASN A 4 16.25 -1.34 -5.16
C ASN A 4 16.16 -0.03 -4.35
N LEU A 5 14.97 0.32 -3.85
CA LEU A 5 14.77 1.49 -2.98
C LEU A 5 15.55 1.30 -1.65
N THR A 6 15.43 0.14 -1.03
CA THR A 6 16.14 -0.18 0.23
C THR A 6 17.65 -0.11 0.06
N GLU A 7 18.20 -0.67 -1.03
CA GLU A 7 19.65 -0.63 -1.31
C GLU A 7 20.15 0.79 -1.57
N ARG A 8 19.39 1.61 -2.31
CA ARG A 8 19.74 3.01 -2.58
C ARG A 8 19.73 3.85 -1.30
N LEU A 9 18.66 3.76 -0.51
CA LEU A 9 18.58 4.45 0.78
C LEU A 9 19.67 3.98 1.73
N SER A 10 20.01 2.69 1.77
CA SER A 10 21.08 2.16 2.60
C SER A 10 22.47 2.70 2.17
N ARG A 11 22.72 2.83 0.87
CA ARG A 11 23.95 3.46 0.36
C ARG A 11 24.05 4.93 0.76
N LEU A 12 22.96 5.68 0.60
CA LEU A 12 22.88 7.08 1.02
C LEU A 12 23.18 7.25 2.51
N VAL A 13 22.57 6.41 3.36
CA VAL A 13 22.83 6.39 4.80
C VAL A 13 24.31 6.16 5.11
N LYS A 14 24.95 5.21 4.42
CA LYS A 14 26.39 4.92 4.61
C LYS A 14 27.26 6.11 4.20
N THR A 15 26.99 6.74 3.06
CA THR A 15 27.71 7.91 2.56
C THR A 15 27.56 9.10 3.53
N MET A 16 26.36 9.31 4.06
CA MET A 16 26.08 10.43 4.97
C MET A 16 26.68 10.23 6.37
N ARG A 17 26.75 9.01 6.87
CA ARG A 17 27.37 8.72 8.19
C ARG A 17 28.84 9.09 8.24
N GLY A 18 29.56 9.11 7.12
CA GLY A 18 30.97 9.49 7.04
C GLY A 18 31.22 11.00 6.96
N GLN A 19 30.17 11.84 6.86
CA GLN A 19 30.36 13.27 6.71
C GLN A 19 30.43 13.99 8.06
N SER A 20 31.46 14.80 8.24
CA SER A 20 31.74 15.55 9.47
C SER A 20 31.00 16.88 9.57
N ARG A 21 30.46 17.39 8.47
CA ARG A 21 29.68 18.64 8.40
C ARG A 21 28.51 18.53 7.43
N ILE A 22 27.35 19.09 7.83
CA ILE A 22 26.23 19.35 6.91
C ILE A 22 26.53 20.66 6.20
N THR A 23 26.73 20.59 4.90
CA THR A 23 26.75 21.77 4.04
C THR A 23 25.48 21.78 3.19
N GLU A 24 25.06 22.95 2.73
CA GLU A 24 23.89 23.04 1.85
C GLU A 24 24.07 22.17 0.59
N ALA A 25 25.28 22.10 0.04
CA ALA A 25 25.61 21.24 -1.08
C ALA A 25 25.38 19.74 -0.79
N ASN A 26 25.87 19.25 0.36
CA ASN A 26 25.70 17.86 0.75
C ASN A 26 24.23 17.49 0.96
N VAL A 27 23.44 18.41 1.50
CA VAL A 27 21.97 18.25 1.68
C VAL A 27 21.29 18.18 0.32
N GLN A 28 21.64 19.07 -0.60
CA GLN A 28 21.04 19.08 -1.94
C GLN A 28 21.36 17.81 -2.73
N ASP A 29 22.60 17.34 -2.70
CA ASP A 29 23.00 16.09 -3.36
C ASP A 29 22.24 14.90 -2.80
N MET A 30 22.14 14.80 -1.48
CA MET A 30 21.34 13.73 -0.83
C MET A 30 19.86 13.82 -1.21
N LEU A 31 19.26 15.00 -1.15
CA LEU A 31 17.84 15.19 -1.51
C LEU A 31 17.57 14.83 -2.97
N ARG A 32 18.52 15.10 -3.86
CA ARG A 32 18.46 14.68 -5.27
C ARG A 32 18.42 13.15 -5.39
N GLU A 33 19.31 12.45 -4.71
CA GLU A 33 19.35 10.98 -4.71
C GLU A 33 18.10 10.36 -4.10
N VAL A 34 17.62 10.90 -2.96
CA VAL A 34 16.36 10.45 -2.34
C VAL A 34 15.19 10.67 -3.28
N ARG A 35 15.12 11.83 -3.95
CA ARG A 35 14.08 12.12 -4.95
C ARG A 35 14.09 11.09 -6.08
N MET A 36 15.27 10.79 -6.63
CA MET A 36 15.40 9.81 -7.71
C MET A 36 14.97 8.41 -7.24
N ALA A 37 15.39 8.00 -6.05
CA ALA A 37 15.01 6.71 -5.48
C ALA A 37 13.48 6.57 -5.29
N LEU A 38 12.81 7.62 -4.84
CA LEU A 38 11.35 7.64 -4.67
C LEU A 38 10.61 7.61 -6.01
N LEU A 39 11.07 8.37 -7.01
CA LEU A 39 10.48 8.37 -8.35
C LEU A 39 10.64 7.01 -9.05
N GLU A 40 11.79 6.36 -8.93
CA GLU A 40 12.01 5.01 -9.46
C GLU A 40 11.20 3.93 -8.74
N ALA A 41 10.75 4.21 -7.51
CA ALA A 41 9.82 3.38 -6.76
C ALA A 41 8.34 3.70 -7.05
N ASP A 42 8.05 4.44 -8.12
CA ASP A 42 6.70 4.85 -8.56
C ASP A 42 5.93 5.71 -7.54
N VAL A 43 6.63 6.43 -6.66
CA VAL A 43 5.99 7.39 -5.77
C VAL A 43 5.52 8.60 -6.58
N ALA A 44 4.28 9.02 -6.39
CA ALA A 44 3.67 10.12 -7.12
C ALA A 44 4.47 11.43 -6.96
N LEU A 45 4.71 12.14 -8.06
CA LEU A 45 5.53 13.35 -8.09
C LEU A 45 5.13 14.45 -7.09
N PRO A 46 3.84 14.74 -6.83
CA PRO A 46 3.44 15.69 -5.78
C PRO A 46 3.93 15.25 -4.40
N VAL A 47 3.76 13.98 -4.04
CA VAL A 47 4.20 13.41 -2.75
C VAL A 47 5.71 13.54 -2.59
N VAL A 48 6.47 13.24 -3.67
CA VAL A 48 7.94 13.39 -3.66
C VAL A 48 8.35 14.84 -3.47
N LYS A 49 7.69 15.78 -4.14
CA LYS A 49 7.97 17.22 -4.00
C LYS A 49 7.75 17.71 -2.57
N ASP A 50 6.61 17.37 -1.99
CA ASP A 50 6.26 17.77 -0.63
C ASP A 50 7.21 17.16 0.40
N PHE A 51 7.55 15.89 0.24
CA PHE A 51 8.52 15.20 1.06
C PHE A 51 9.89 15.88 1.05
N ILE A 52 10.44 16.17 -0.15
CA ILE A 52 11.75 16.83 -0.33
C ILE A 52 11.73 18.24 0.29
N ALA A 53 10.63 18.99 0.14
CA ALA A 53 10.49 20.32 0.73
C ALA A 53 10.56 20.27 2.26
N ARG A 54 9.81 19.34 2.90
CA ARG A 54 9.81 19.17 4.36
C ARG A 54 11.18 18.72 4.89
N VAL A 55 11.83 17.77 4.23
CA VAL A 55 13.17 17.32 4.63
C VAL A 55 14.17 18.47 4.52
N LYS A 56 14.13 19.27 3.44
CA LYS A 56 15.01 20.44 3.27
C LYS A 56 14.82 21.46 4.38
N GLU A 57 13.57 21.84 4.66
CA GLU A 57 13.23 22.81 5.72
C GLU A 57 13.76 22.37 7.08
N LYS A 58 13.49 21.11 7.46
CA LYS A 58 13.92 20.56 8.75
C LYS A 58 15.45 20.38 8.83
N SER A 59 16.12 20.13 7.70
CA SER A 59 17.57 19.99 7.66
C SER A 59 18.30 21.32 7.84
N LEU A 60 17.74 22.41 7.30
CA LEU A 60 18.31 23.76 7.43
C LEU A 60 18.07 24.37 8.83
N GLY A 61 17.02 23.95 9.53
CA GLY A 61 16.67 24.40 10.88
C GLY A 61 17.19 23.50 12.00
N ALA A 62 17.85 22.38 11.67
CA ALA A 62 18.27 21.40 12.68
C ALA A 62 19.52 21.90 13.42
N GLU A 63 19.40 22.23 14.71
CA GLU A 63 20.54 22.30 15.62
C GLU A 63 21.14 20.91 15.79
N VAL A 64 22.46 20.80 15.59
CA VAL A 64 23.18 19.54 15.79
C VAL A 64 23.21 19.26 17.28
N VAL A 65 22.40 18.30 17.72
CA VAL A 65 22.47 17.78 19.10
C VAL A 65 23.88 17.23 19.31
N SER A 66 24.54 17.66 20.36
CA SER A 66 25.95 17.43 20.66
C SER A 66 26.41 15.97 20.69
N SER A 67 25.51 15.00 20.63
CA SER A 67 25.77 13.55 20.64
C SER A 67 25.69 12.86 19.26
N LEU A 68 25.22 13.55 18.22
CA LEU A 68 25.04 12.97 16.89
C LEU A 68 25.91 13.65 15.84
N THR A 69 26.43 12.86 14.89
CA THR A 69 27.08 13.45 13.72
C THR A 69 26.04 14.11 12.81
N PRO A 70 26.42 15.16 12.08
CA PRO A 70 25.51 15.83 11.12
C PRO A 70 24.81 14.86 10.16
N GLY A 71 25.54 13.86 9.66
CA GLY A 71 24.95 12.82 8.79
C GLY A 71 23.90 11.96 9.51
N GLN A 72 24.04 11.68 10.81
CA GLN A 72 23.06 10.94 11.60
C GLN A 72 21.78 11.78 11.82
N VAL A 73 21.92 13.08 12.05
CA VAL A 73 20.79 14.01 12.17
C VAL A 73 19.98 14.01 10.88
N LEU A 74 20.63 14.11 9.73
CA LEU A 74 19.96 14.15 8.44
C LEU A 74 19.24 12.82 8.11
N VAL A 75 19.88 11.68 8.41
CA VAL A 75 19.24 10.36 8.29
C VAL A 75 18.00 10.25 9.19
N SER A 76 18.07 10.77 10.42
CA SER A 76 16.92 10.77 11.33
C SER A 76 15.77 11.63 10.81
N ILE A 77 16.06 12.79 10.22
CA ILE A 77 15.05 13.65 9.60
C ILE A 77 14.36 12.92 8.44
N VAL A 78 15.14 12.33 7.53
CA VAL A 78 14.58 11.56 6.40
C VAL A 78 13.72 10.40 6.88
N GLN A 79 14.16 9.65 7.90
CA GLN A 79 13.40 8.55 8.47
C GLN A 79 12.07 9.01 9.08
N LYS A 80 12.10 10.09 9.86
CA LYS A 80 10.89 10.66 10.47
C LYS A 80 9.89 11.15 9.41
N GLU A 81 10.39 11.82 8.36
CA GLU A 81 9.53 12.29 7.27
C GLU A 81 8.95 11.14 6.43
N LEU A 82 9.71 10.06 6.20
CA LEU A 82 9.18 8.86 5.55
C LEU A 82 8.07 8.23 6.39
N SER A 83 8.29 8.10 7.70
CA SER A 83 7.26 7.57 8.62
C SER A 83 6.01 8.44 8.63
N ALA A 84 6.15 9.77 8.71
CA ALA A 84 5.04 10.71 8.67
C ALA A 84 4.27 10.66 7.32
N THR A 85 5.00 10.48 6.21
CA THR A 85 4.38 10.35 4.86
C THR A 85 3.58 9.04 4.74
N MET A 86 3.99 7.97 5.43
CA MET A 86 3.24 6.71 5.48
C MET A 86 2.07 6.70 6.46
N GLY A 87 2.01 7.67 7.36
CA GLY A 87 0.96 7.83 8.37
C GLY A 87 1.48 7.78 9.81
N GLU A 88 0.89 8.60 10.68
CA GLU A 88 1.30 8.77 12.08
C GLU A 88 0.56 7.84 13.04
N GLY A 89 0.40 6.59 12.72
CA GLY A 89 -0.23 5.65 13.63
C GLY A 89 -0.97 4.52 12.96
N VAL A 90 -1.58 3.68 13.78
CA VAL A 90 -2.42 2.57 13.31
C VAL A 90 -3.86 3.07 13.20
N SER A 91 -4.37 3.18 11.98
CA SER A 91 -5.80 3.35 11.73
C SER A 91 -6.45 1.98 11.66
N ASP A 92 -7.48 1.77 12.47
CA ASP A 92 -8.30 0.58 12.37
C ASP A 92 -9.23 0.65 11.15
N ILE A 93 -9.68 -0.52 10.68
CA ILE A 93 -10.61 -0.60 9.55
C ILE A 93 -11.97 -0.07 10.01
N ASN A 94 -12.42 0.97 9.35
CA ASN A 94 -13.75 1.54 9.60
C ASN A 94 -14.82 0.69 8.89
N LEU A 95 -15.62 -0.04 9.67
CA LEU A 95 -16.76 -0.82 9.17
C LEU A 95 -18.09 -0.12 9.47
N ALA A 96 -18.08 1.13 9.88
CA ALA A 96 -19.28 1.93 10.16
C ALA A 96 -19.97 2.37 8.86
N ALA A 97 -20.42 1.39 8.09
CA ALA A 97 -21.20 1.57 6.86
C ALA A 97 -22.44 0.70 6.91
N GLN A 98 -23.44 1.01 6.07
CA GLN A 98 -24.57 0.10 5.91
C GLN A 98 -24.09 -1.24 5.32
N PRO A 99 -24.37 -2.38 5.97
CA PRO A 99 -23.88 -3.68 5.50
C PRO A 99 -24.36 -4.05 4.08
N PRO A 100 -23.52 -4.70 3.30
CA PRO A 100 -22.14 -5.06 3.61
C PRO A 100 -21.18 -3.88 3.48
N ALA A 101 -20.22 -3.74 4.42
CA ALA A 101 -19.07 -2.87 4.20
C ALA A 101 -18.19 -3.44 3.08
N ILE A 102 -17.95 -2.68 2.03
CA ILE A 102 -17.19 -3.12 0.86
C ILE A 102 -15.74 -2.67 1.01
N ILE A 103 -14.80 -3.61 0.92
CA ILE A 103 -13.36 -3.34 0.97
C ILE A 103 -12.73 -3.82 -0.33
N LEU A 104 -12.18 -2.87 -1.11
CA LEU A 104 -11.49 -3.14 -2.35
C LEU A 104 -9.99 -3.31 -2.10
N MET A 105 -9.44 -4.46 -2.49
CA MET A 105 -8.01 -4.76 -2.40
C MET A 105 -7.31 -4.35 -3.68
N ALA A 106 -6.72 -3.16 -3.68
CA ALA A 106 -6.00 -2.59 -4.83
C ALA A 106 -4.47 -2.67 -4.65
N GLY A 107 -3.73 -2.73 -5.74
CA GLY A 107 -2.26 -2.71 -5.73
C GLY A 107 -1.62 -3.42 -6.92
N LEU A 108 -0.30 -3.37 -6.98
CA LEU A 108 0.51 -4.00 -8.03
C LEU A 108 0.39 -5.52 -8.02
N GLN A 109 0.74 -6.13 -9.15
CA GLN A 109 0.90 -7.59 -9.21
C GLN A 109 1.99 -8.05 -8.24
N GLY A 110 1.72 -9.12 -7.48
CA GLY A 110 2.66 -9.61 -6.47
C GLY A 110 2.69 -8.80 -5.16
N ALA A 111 1.90 -7.74 -5.00
CA ALA A 111 1.80 -6.97 -3.75
C ALA A 111 1.15 -7.73 -2.58
N GLY A 112 0.66 -8.95 -2.82
CA GLY A 112 0.06 -9.78 -1.77
C GLY A 112 -1.43 -9.53 -1.52
N LYS A 113 -2.17 -8.95 -2.47
CA LYS A 113 -3.61 -8.67 -2.33
C LYS A 113 -4.41 -9.90 -1.91
N THR A 114 -4.36 -10.98 -2.68
CA THR A 114 -5.09 -12.23 -2.41
C THR A 114 -4.76 -12.81 -1.03
N THR A 115 -3.47 -12.83 -0.67
CA THR A 115 -3.03 -13.28 0.65
C THR A 115 -3.55 -12.38 1.77
N THR A 116 -3.53 -11.06 1.55
CA THR A 116 -4.04 -10.08 2.52
C THR A 116 -5.55 -10.19 2.65
N THR A 117 -6.28 -10.40 1.56
CA THR A 117 -7.73 -10.65 1.57
C THR A 117 -8.08 -11.81 2.50
N ALA A 118 -7.38 -12.95 2.38
CA ALA A 118 -7.63 -14.10 3.25
C ALA A 118 -7.28 -13.83 4.73
N LYS A 119 -6.14 -13.19 4.99
CA LYS A 119 -5.74 -12.82 6.36
C LYS A 119 -6.71 -11.83 6.99
N LEU A 120 -7.17 -10.86 6.22
CA LEU A 120 -8.16 -9.88 6.66
C LEU A 120 -9.50 -10.55 6.94
N ALA A 121 -9.97 -11.43 6.05
CA ALA A 121 -11.18 -12.21 6.25
C ALA A 121 -11.11 -12.98 7.58
N LYS A 122 -10.02 -13.70 7.81
CA LYS A 122 -9.78 -14.42 9.06
C LYS A 122 -9.81 -13.49 10.28
N HIS A 123 -9.12 -12.37 10.21
CA HIS A 123 -9.10 -11.38 11.30
C HIS A 123 -10.51 -10.84 11.60
N LEU A 124 -11.28 -10.49 10.57
CA LEU A 124 -12.64 -9.97 10.72
C LEU A 124 -13.58 -11.02 11.34
N ILE A 125 -13.45 -12.28 10.95
CA ILE A 125 -14.25 -13.39 11.51
C ILE A 125 -13.86 -13.66 12.97
N GLU A 126 -12.58 -13.90 13.24
CA GLU A 126 -12.10 -14.34 14.55
C GLU A 126 -12.14 -13.23 15.61
N LYS A 127 -11.69 -12.01 15.24
CA LYS A 127 -11.53 -10.90 16.18
C LYS A 127 -12.72 -9.96 16.22
N ARG A 128 -13.38 -9.74 15.07
CA ARG A 128 -14.51 -8.80 14.95
C ARG A 128 -15.87 -9.48 14.87
N LYS A 129 -15.91 -10.84 14.82
CA LYS A 129 -17.13 -11.64 14.73
C LYS A 129 -18.02 -11.25 13.54
N LYS A 130 -17.41 -10.89 12.41
CA LYS A 130 -18.10 -10.48 11.21
C LYS A 130 -18.34 -11.64 10.26
N LYS A 131 -19.48 -11.64 9.58
CA LYS A 131 -19.76 -12.56 8.47
C LYS A 131 -19.16 -11.98 7.21
N VAL A 132 -18.17 -12.67 6.63
CA VAL A 132 -17.34 -12.15 5.54
C VAL A 132 -17.55 -12.96 4.26
N LEU A 133 -17.81 -12.24 3.16
CA LEU A 133 -17.81 -12.76 1.80
C LEU A 133 -16.56 -12.26 1.08
N THR A 134 -15.92 -13.13 0.30
CA THR A 134 -14.82 -12.75 -0.58
C THR A 134 -15.21 -13.00 -2.03
N VAL A 135 -14.70 -12.19 -2.95
CA VAL A 135 -14.88 -12.37 -4.39
C VAL A 135 -13.62 -11.95 -5.13
N SER A 136 -13.28 -12.67 -6.20
CA SER A 136 -12.21 -12.27 -7.13
C SER A 136 -12.80 -11.60 -8.35
N ALA A 137 -12.31 -10.42 -8.67
CA ALA A 137 -12.52 -9.73 -9.94
C ALA A 137 -11.27 -9.83 -10.85
N ASP A 138 -10.27 -10.66 -10.52
CA ASP A 138 -9.09 -10.90 -11.36
C ASP A 138 -9.43 -11.94 -12.45
N VAL A 139 -10.24 -11.51 -13.41
CA VAL A 139 -10.66 -12.35 -14.56
C VAL A 139 -9.53 -12.63 -15.54
N TYR A 140 -8.41 -11.89 -15.45
CA TYR A 140 -7.25 -12.04 -16.33
C TYR A 140 -6.35 -13.20 -15.92
N ARG A 141 -6.50 -13.72 -14.71
CA ARG A 141 -5.71 -14.82 -14.15
C ARG A 141 -6.62 -15.87 -13.51
N PRO A 142 -7.08 -16.89 -14.26
CA PRO A 142 -7.96 -17.93 -13.71
C PRO A 142 -7.39 -18.61 -12.46
N ALA A 143 -6.07 -18.80 -12.40
CA ALA A 143 -5.41 -19.37 -11.22
C ALA A 143 -5.56 -18.48 -9.95
N ALA A 144 -5.73 -17.16 -10.11
CA ALA A 144 -5.94 -16.24 -8.95
C ALA A 144 -7.33 -16.45 -8.34
N ILE A 145 -8.34 -16.75 -9.15
CA ILE A 145 -9.71 -17.06 -8.68
C ILE A 145 -9.69 -18.33 -7.82
N GLU A 146 -9.07 -19.40 -8.30
CA GLU A 146 -8.96 -20.66 -7.55
C GLU A 146 -8.07 -20.51 -6.30
N GLN A 147 -7.01 -19.70 -6.40
CA GLN A 147 -6.19 -19.38 -5.23
C GLN A 147 -7.01 -18.67 -4.15
N LEU A 148 -7.78 -17.62 -4.51
CA LEU A 148 -8.62 -16.92 -3.54
C LEU A 148 -9.63 -17.86 -2.89
N LYS A 149 -10.33 -18.68 -3.68
CA LYS A 149 -11.27 -19.69 -3.20
C LYS A 149 -10.65 -20.59 -2.13
N THR A 150 -9.45 -21.11 -2.41
CA THR A 150 -8.73 -21.99 -1.49
C THR A 150 -8.37 -21.29 -0.17
N VAL A 151 -7.78 -20.09 -0.25
CA VAL A 151 -7.35 -19.36 0.96
C VAL A 151 -8.55 -18.79 1.74
N THR A 152 -9.66 -18.49 1.07
CA THR A 152 -10.93 -18.08 1.68
C THR A 152 -11.50 -19.21 2.55
N ALA A 153 -11.54 -20.43 2.02
CA ALA A 153 -12.00 -21.60 2.76
C ALA A 153 -11.14 -21.84 4.01
N GLN A 154 -9.82 -21.71 3.89
CA GLN A 154 -8.90 -21.80 5.02
C GLN A 154 -9.11 -20.71 6.10
N ALA A 155 -9.57 -19.54 5.68
CA ALA A 155 -9.89 -18.43 6.57
C ALA A 155 -11.26 -18.58 7.26
N GLY A 156 -12.08 -19.55 6.86
CA GLY A 156 -13.46 -19.71 7.34
C GLY A 156 -14.44 -18.68 6.80
N ALA A 157 -14.09 -17.99 5.71
CA ALA A 157 -14.95 -17.05 5.00
C ALA A 157 -15.75 -17.76 3.89
N GLU A 158 -16.82 -17.12 3.43
CA GLU A 158 -17.57 -17.57 2.26
C GLU A 158 -17.00 -16.95 0.98
N TRP A 159 -16.97 -17.72 -0.10
CA TRP A 159 -16.48 -17.29 -1.38
C TRP A 159 -17.64 -17.17 -2.38
N PHE A 160 -17.70 -16.02 -3.07
CA PHE A 160 -18.65 -15.79 -4.16
C PHE A 160 -18.03 -16.26 -5.48
N PRO A 161 -18.72 -17.14 -6.26
CA PRO A 161 -18.21 -17.63 -7.51
C PRO A 161 -18.04 -16.52 -8.55
N SER A 162 -16.89 -16.52 -9.22
CA SER A 162 -16.60 -15.67 -10.38
C SER A 162 -15.95 -16.49 -11.47
N ASP A 163 -16.16 -16.07 -12.73
CA ASP A 163 -15.67 -16.76 -13.92
C ASP A 163 -14.89 -15.79 -14.80
N PRO A 164 -13.75 -16.22 -15.42
CA PRO A 164 -12.95 -15.37 -16.30
C PRO A 164 -13.68 -14.76 -17.49
N SER A 165 -14.80 -15.35 -17.92
CA SER A 165 -15.63 -14.80 -19.01
C SER A 165 -16.51 -13.63 -18.62
N GLN A 166 -16.67 -13.39 -17.33
CA GLN A 166 -17.48 -12.29 -16.79
C GLN A 166 -16.71 -10.97 -16.78
N LYS A 167 -17.44 -9.87 -16.84
CA LYS A 167 -16.85 -8.53 -16.61
C LYS A 167 -16.68 -8.29 -15.12
N PRO A 168 -15.57 -7.69 -14.66
CA PRO A 168 -15.33 -7.37 -13.25
C PRO A 168 -16.48 -6.59 -12.60
N ARG A 169 -17.09 -5.64 -13.32
CA ARG A 169 -18.24 -4.87 -12.84
C ARG A 169 -19.47 -5.75 -12.59
N ASP A 170 -19.77 -6.68 -13.48
CA ASP A 170 -20.94 -7.56 -13.34
C ASP A 170 -20.73 -8.52 -12.15
N ILE A 171 -19.52 -9.03 -11.96
CA ILE A 171 -19.14 -9.80 -10.76
C ILE A 171 -19.36 -8.96 -9.51
N ALA A 172 -18.93 -7.69 -9.52
CA ALA A 172 -19.08 -6.77 -8.40
C ALA A 172 -20.55 -6.59 -8.00
N LEU A 173 -21.38 -6.24 -8.95
CA LEU A 173 -22.82 -6.00 -8.71
C LEU A 173 -23.52 -7.26 -8.19
N ALA A 174 -23.21 -8.41 -8.78
CA ALA A 174 -23.77 -9.70 -8.35
C ALA A 174 -23.33 -10.09 -6.93
N ALA A 175 -22.04 -9.88 -6.60
CA ALA A 175 -21.52 -10.16 -5.27
C ALA A 175 -22.12 -9.23 -4.20
N ILE A 176 -22.32 -7.94 -4.52
CA ILE A 176 -22.98 -6.97 -3.62
C ILE A 176 -24.43 -7.36 -3.37
N ASP A 177 -25.17 -7.71 -4.40
CA ASP A 177 -26.57 -8.16 -4.27
C ASP A 177 -26.66 -9.45 -3.44
N TYR A 178 -25.79 -10.42 -3.71
CA TYR A 178 -25.70 -11.64 -2.94
C TYR A 178 -25.37 -11.36 -1.47
N ALA A 179 -24.38 -10.52 -1.22
CA ALA A 179 -23.97 -10.17 0.14
C ALA A 179 -25.11 -9.51 0.94
N LYS A 180 -25.87 -8.61 0.31
CA LYS A 180 -27.07 -8.00 0.91
C LYS A 180 -28.13 -9.04 1.24
N LYS A 181 -28.48 -9.90 0.29
CA LYS A 181 -29.53 -10.92 0.44
C LYS A 181 -29.20 -11.97 1.52
N HIS A 182 -27.92 -12.26 1.70
CA HIS A 182 -27.46 -13.26 2.66
C HIS A 182 -26.91 -12.67 3.96
N TYR A 183 -27.12 -11.35 4.19
CA TYR A 183 -26.77 -10.66 5.43
C TYR A 183 -25.28 -10.78 5.80
N PHE A 184 -24.40 -10.55 4.83
CA PHE A 184 -22.97 -10.41 5.11
C PHE A 184 -22.66 -9.03 5.70
N ASP A 185 -21.77 -9.00 6.68
CA ASP A 185 -21.28 -7.74 7.28
C ASP A 185 -20.26 -7.05 6.39
N VAL A 186 -19.39 -7.86 5.73
CA VAL A 186 -18.26 -7.37 4.94
C VAL A 186 -18.13 -8.15 3.64
N LEU A 187 -17.86 -7.43 2.55
CA LEU A 187 -17.49 -7.96 1.24
C LEU A 187 -16.06 -7.53 0.91
N LEU A 188 -15.15 -8.50 0.76
CA LEU A 188 -13.77 -8.28 0.36
C LEU A 188 -13.61 -8.54 -1.14
N PHE A 189 -13.17 -7.52 -1.86
CA PHE A 189 -12.97 -7.55 -3.30
C PHE A 189 -11.48 -7.69 -3.63
N ASP A 190 -11.05 -8.85 -4.17
CA ASP A 190 -9.69 -9.05 -4.67
C ASP A 190 -9.62 -8.68 -6.16
N THR A 191 -8.88 -7.63 -6.48
CA THR A 191 -8.74 -7.13 -7.84
C THR A 191 -7.47 -7.63 -8.51
N ALA A 192 -7.44 -7.62 -9.84
CA ALA A 192 -6.22 -7.88 -10.60
C ALA A 192 -5.12 -6.86 -10.25
N GLY A 193 -3.86 -7.30 -10.31
CA GLY A 193 -2.72 -6.39 -10.12
C GLY A 193 -2.59 -5.42 -11.29
N ARG A 194 -2.42 -4.12 -10.99
CA ARG A 194 -2.36 -3.04 -11.98
C ARG A 194 -1.06 -2.27 -11.87
N LEU A 195 -0.54 -1.79 -13.00
CA LEU A 195 0.43 -0.70 -13.04
C LEU A 195 -0.32 0.62 -13.18
N ALA A 196 0.14 1.66 -12.51
CA ALA A 196 -0.49 2.99 -12.55
C ALA A 196 -0.52 3.61 -13.97
N ILE A 197 0.37 3.13 -14.87
CA ILE A 197 0.45 3.55 -16.26
C ILE A 197 -0.56 2.84 -17.19
N ASP A 198 -1.26 1.81 -16.70
CA ASP A 198 -2.27 1.09 -17.48
C ASP A 198 -3.62 1.81 -17.32
N GLU A 199 -3.88 2.77 -18.19
CA GLU A 199 -5.07 3.63 -18.14
C GLU A 199 -6.37 2.84 -18.27
N VAL A 200 -6.40 1.80 -19.12
CA VAL A 200 -7.59 0.97 -19.36
C VAL A 200 -7.96 0.19 -18.09
N LEU A 201 -6.97 -0.46 -17.50
CA LEU A 201 -7.16 -1.23 -16.27
C LEU A 201 -7.39 -0.33 -15.05
N MET A 202 -6.83 0.89 -15.03
CA MET A 202 -7.11 1.88 -13.97
C MET A 202 -8.52 2.46 -14.06
N ALA A 203 -9.07 2.60 -15.27
CA ALA A 203 -10.46 3.01 -15.46
C ALA A 203 -11.43 1.96 -14.89
N GLU A 204 -11.16 0.67 -15.09
CA GLU A 204 -11.96 -0.44 -14.57
C GLU A 204 -12.09 -0.46 -13.03
N ILE A 205 -11.08 0.05 -12.30
CA ILE A 205 -11.15 0.17 -10.82
C ILE A 205 -12.04 1.35 -10.40
N LYS A 206 -12.20 2.36 -11.26
CA LYS A 206 -13.01 3.56 -10.96
C LYS A 206 -14.50 3.34 -11.22
N ASP A 207 -14.83 2.44 -12.16
CA ASP A 207 -16.22 2.05 -12.49
C ASP A 207 -16.84 1.16 -11.40
#